data_72ea8e7f52e4daa146892be76ca6d88e
#
_entry.id   72ea8e7f52e4daa146892be76ca6d88e
#
_cell.length_a   1.000
_cell.length_b   1.000
_cell.length_c   1.000
_cell.angle_alpha   90.00
_cell.angle_beta   90.00
_cell.angle_gamma   90.00
#
_symmetry.space_group_name_H-M   'P 1'
#
loop_
_entity.id
_entity.type
_entity.pdbx_description
1 polymer ?
#
loop_
_entity_poly.entity_id
_entity_poly.type
_entity_poly.pdbx_seq_one_letter_code
_entity_poly.pdbx_strand_id
1 'polypeptide(L)'
;MWDKFIDFSDYAKIMMEGFCGKPEVTINGPHTDYRWSSGNVDLANISIIDMRAEKKMWMMHIACFANPRRPMPIYGFDVICGENKVTGCFHDMSPTQPGEHPTLTKFSEFVSHFVPARERELPPWAKEIFSPHMVVAGATKDEKETSNLVYMGKENLFRWFQDNSEVFCDPGVETQTDPKKISDYLQSLSKYCTNQLMNTNSKNVMISLGLEEDYVTEFKKRQFPY
;
A
#
# COMPACT_ATOMS: atom_id res chain seq x y z
N MET A 1 7.11 -6.26 18.85
CA MET A 1 7.47 -6.02 17.43
C MET A 1 6.34 -5.34 16.68
N TRP A 2 5.08 -5.76 16.85
CA TRP A 2 3.92 -5.07 16.27
C TRP A 2 3.78 -3.60 16.67
N ASP A 3 4.25 -3.18 17.88
CA ASP A 3 4.15 -1.79 18.34
C ASP A 3 4.76 -0.79 17.35
N LYS A 4 5.88 -1.16 16.69
CA LYS A 4 6.50 -0.32 15.67
C LYS A 4 5.60 -0.10 14.45
N PHE A 5 4.80 -1.11 14.07
CA PHE A 5 3.85 -1.00 12.97
C PHE A 5 2.54 -0.33 13.39
N ILE A 6 2.14 -0.45 14.65
CA ILE A 6 1.04 0.32 15.23
C ILE A 6 1.40 1.81 15.21
N ASP A 7 2.60 2.17 15.66
CA ASP A 7 3.12 3.54 15.56
C ASP A 7 3.19 4.02 14.10
N PHE A 8 3.47 3.12 13.15
CA PHE A 8 3.42 3.46 11.74
C PHE A 8 1.97 3.68 11.28
N SER A 9 1.02 2.85 11.69
CA SER A 9 -0.40 3.04 11.33
C SER A 9 -0.94 4.36 11.85
N ASP A 10 -0.56 4.74 13.07
CA ASP A 10 -0.99 6.02 13.69
C ASP A 10 -0.36 7.23 12.97
N TYR A 11 0.93 7.15 12.65
CA TYR A 11 1.59 8.14 11.79
C TYR A 11 0.90 8.28 10.44
N ALA A 12 0.60 7.16 9.76
CA ALA A 12 -0.05 7.15 8.46
C ALA A 12 -1.46 7.78 8.52
N LYS A 13 -2.24 7.48 9.54
CA LYS A 13 -3.56 8.08 9.77
C LYS A 13 -3.46 9.61 9.93
N ILE A 14 -2.57 10.08 10.81
CA ILE A 14 -2.38 11.52 11.05
C ILE A 14 -1.98 12.23 9.75
N MET A 15 -1.06 11.63 9.01
CA MET A 15 -0.60 12.18 7.74
C MET A 15 -1.71 12.23 6.69
N MET A 16 -2.45 11.13 6.50
CA MET A 16 -3.56 11.08 5.55
C MET A 16 -4.69 12.05 5.92
N GLU A 17 -4.98 12.21 7.22
CA GLU A 17 -5.93 13.22 7.68
C GLU A 17 -5.47 14.64 7.36
N GLY A 18 -4.17 14.92 7.47
CA GLY A 18 -3.58 16.21 7.10
C GLY A 18 -3.73 16.55 5.62
N PHE A 19 -3.63 15.55 4.73
CA PHE A 19 -3.73 15.74 3.28
C PHE A 19 -5.14 15.59 2.71
N CYS A 20 -5.96 14.71 3.29
CA CYS A 20 -7.25 14.32 2.73
C CYS A 20 -8.45 14.67 3.61
N GLY A 21 -8.24 15.16 4.84
CA GLY A 21 -9.30 15.38 5.82
C GLY A 21 -9.69 14.09 6.56
N LYS A 22 -10.87 14.07 7.16
CA LYS A 22 -11.32 12.94 7.99
C LYS A 22 -11.64 11.70 7.16
N PRO A 23 -11.28 10.49 7.65
CA PRO A 23 -11.62 9.24 6.97
C PRO A 23 -13.09 8.85 7.14
N GLU A 24 -13.58 8.07 6.20
CA GLU A 24 -14.66 7.12 6.45
C GLU A 24 -14.09 5.92 7.20
N VAL A 25 -14.75 5.47 8.27
CA VAL A 25 -14.28 4.35 9.10
C VAL A 25 -15.34 3.25 9.13
N THR A 26 -14.92 2.04 8.78
CA THR A 26 -15.74 0.82 8.89
C THR A 26 -15.09 -0.15 9.87
N ILE A 27 -15.88 -0.69 10.82
CA ILE A 27 -15.42 -1.68 11.80
C ILE A 27 -16.25 -2.94 11.65
N ASN A 28 -15.57 -4.08 11.55
CA ASN A 28 -16.22 -5.41 11.55
C ASN A 28 -15.37 -6.42 12.33
N GLY A 29 -15.78 -6.72 13.56
CA GLY A 29 -15.01 -7.57 14.46
C GLY A 29 -13.58 -7.04 14.68
N PRO A 30 -12.55 -7.85 14.40
CA PRO A 30 -11.16 -7.44 14.57
C PRO A 30 -10.65 -6.51 13.46
N HIS A 31 -11.45 -6.27 12.42
CA HIS A 31 -11.05 -5.50 11.24
C HIS A 31 -11.54 -4.07 11.33
N THR A 32 -10.63 -3.10 11.12
CA THR A 32 -10.94 -1.68 10.97
C THR A 32 -10.36 -1.20 9.64
N ASP A 33 -11.21 -0.58 8.83
CA ASP A 33 -10.86 0.01 7.53
C ASP A 33 -11.07 1.52 7.58
N TYR A 34 -10.01 2.28 7.30
CA TYR A 34 -10.01 3.73 7.19
C TYR A 34 -9.85 4.10 5.72
N ARG A 35 -10.70 4.99 5.20
CA ARG A 35 -10.69 5.42 3.80
C ARG A 35 -10.72 6.93 3.68
N TRP A 36 -9.89 7.44 2.79
CA TRP A 36 -9.80 8.87 2.45
C TRP A 36 -9.93 9.05 0.95
N SER A 37 -10.49 10.19 0.56
CA SER A 37 -10.43 10.73 -0.79
C SER A 37 -10.28 12.25 -0.74
N SER A 38 -9.66 12.83 -1.76
CA SER A 38 -9.49 14.28 -1.90
C SER A 38 -9.35 14.65 -3.37
N GLY A 39 -9.17 15.94 -3.68
CA GLY A 39 -8.98 16.38 -5.06
C GLY A 39 -7.80 15.72 -5.79
N ASN A 40 -6.75 15.35 -5.06
CA ASN A 40 -5.52 14.77 -5.61
C ASN A 40 -5.38 13.26 -5.35
N VAL A 41 -6.11 12.73 -4.37
CA VAL A 41 -6.10 11.34 -3.96
C VAL A 41 -7.47 10.74 -4.22
N ASP A 42 -7.55 9.81 -5.18
CA ASP A 42 -8.81 9.15 -5.50
C ASP A 42 -9.24 8.20 -4.38
N LEU A 43 -8.28 7.42 -3.89
CA LEU A 43 -8.46 6.57 -2.72
C LEU A 43 -7.14 6.41 -1.97
N ALA A 44 -7.15 6.65 -0.67
CA ALA A 44 -6.16 6.12 0.25
C ALA A 44 -6.86 5.29 1.30
N ASN A 45 -6.31 4.13 1.65
CA ASN A 45 -6.89 3.32 2.71
C ASN A 45 -5.83 2.72 3.64
N ILE A 46 -6.23 2.53 4.90
CA ILE A 46 -5.50 1.74 5.89
C ILE A 46 -6.46 0.69 6.42
N SER A 47 -6.13 -0.57 6.20
CA SER A 47 -6.88 -1.70 6.71
C SER A 47 -6.07 -2.40 7.80
N ILE A 48 -6.66 -2.56 8.98
CA ILE A 48 -6.01 -3.17 10.15
C ILE A 48 -6.84 -4.36 10.62
N ILE A 49 -6.20 -5.50 10.82
CA ILE A 49 -6.79 -6.64 11.53
C ILE A 49 -6.02 -6.84 12.83
N ASP A 50 -6.69 -6.59 13.95
CA ASP A 50 -6.11 -6.72 15.28
C ASP A 50 -6.63 -7.99 15.99
N MET A 51 -5.79 -9.02 15.97
CA MET A 51 -6.03 -10.31 16.62
C MET A 51 -4.96 -10.59 17.68
N ARG A 52 -4.40 -9.53 18.28
CA ARG A 52 -3.32 -9.67 19.27
C ARG A 52 -3.76 -10.43 20.53
N ALA A 53 -4.99 -10.20 20.97
CA ALA A 53 -5.52 -10.88 22.16
C ALA A 53 -5.72 -12.38 21.90
N GLU A 54 -6.34 -12.76 20.79
CA GLU A 54 -6.81 -14.12 20.51
C GLU A 54 -5.74 -14.98 19.84
N LYS A 55 -5.04 -14.42 18.84
CA LYS A 55 -4.13 -15.17 17.96
C LYS A 55 -2.68 -14.70 18.01
N LYS A 56 -2.37 -13.70 18.82
CA LYS A 56 -1.05 -13.07 18.86
C LYS A 56 -0.57 -12.58 17.49
N MET A 57 -1.52 -12.06 16.70
CA MET A 57 -1.28 -11.57 15.35
C MET A 57 -1.87 -10.18 15.15
N TRP A 58 -1.19 -9.41 14.33
CA TRP A 58 -1.64 -8.11 13.86
C TRP A 58 -1.22 -7.93 12.40
N MET A 59 -2.08 -7.34 11.60
CA MET A 59 -1.76 -7.03 10.21
C MET A 59 -2.27 -5.65 9.80
N MET A 60 -1.55 -5.06 8.86
CA MET A 60 -1.91 -3.79 8.25
C MET A 60 -1.68 -3.88 6.75
N HIS A 61 -2.60 -3.30 6.02
CA HIS A 61 -2.47 -2.98 4.60
C HIS A 61 -2.69 -1.49 4.39
N ILE A 62 -1.85 -0.87 3.60
CA ILE A 62 -2.00 0.51 3.14
C ILE A 62 -1.95 0.51 1.62
N ALA A 63 -2.92 1.16 0.97
CA ALA A 63 -2.88 1.45 -0.46
C ALA A 63 -3.27 2.90 -0.73
N CYS A 64 -2.57 3.55 -1.66
CA CYS A 64 -2.90 4.90 -2.10
C CYS A 64 -2.95 4.96 -3.62
N PHE A 65 -4.07 5.45 -4.14
CA PHE A 65 -4.37 5.65 -5.56
C PHE A 65 -4.52 7.14 -5.82
N ALA A 66 -3.74 7.67 -6.75
CA ALA A 66 -3.82 9.07 -7.11
C ALA A 66 -5.01 9.36 -8.03
N ASN A 67 -5.45 10.62 -8.04
CA ASN A 67 -6.45 11.06 -8.99
C ASN A 67 -5.95 10.86 -10.43
N PRO A 68 -6.78 10.37 -11.37
CA PRO A 68 -6.38 10.14 -12.77
C PRO A 68 -5.83 11.37 -13.49
N ARG A 69 -6.13 12.55 -13.02
CA ARG A 69 -5.52 13.80 -13.52
C ARG A 69 -4.14 14.09 -12.97
N ARG A 70 -3.71 13.31 -11.97
CA ARG A 70 -2.36 13.34 -11.37
C ARG A 70 -1.83 11.92 -11.29
N PRO A 71 -1.53 11.30 -12.45
CA PRO A 71 -1.15 9.90 -12.50
C PRO A 71 0.16 9.68 -11.76
N MET A 72 0.11 8.84 -10.73
CA MET A 72 1.26 8.46 -9.91
C MET A 72 1.31 6.94 -9.76
N PRO A 73 2.47 6.37 -9.42
CA PRO A 73 2.56 4.98 -8.98
C PRO A 73 1.63 4.72 -7.80
N ILE A 74 1.09 3.49 -7.71
CA ILE A 74 0.28 3.09 -6.57
C ILE A 74 1.21 2.80 -5.39
N TYR A 75 1.03 3.48 -4.26
CA TYR A 75 1.70 3.11 -3.02
C TYR A 75 1.03 1.89 -2.41
N GLY A 76 1.81 0.87 -2.06
CA GLY A 76 1.36 -0.32 -1.36
C GLY A 76 2.29 -0.69 -0.20
N PHE A 77 1.72 -1.01 0.96
CA PHE A 77 2.45 -1.54 2.10
C PHE A 77 1.59 -2.57 2.83
N ASP A 78 2.13 -3.77 2.98
CA ASP A 78 1.49 -4.87 3.70
C ASP A 78 2.41 -5.41 4.77
N VAL A 79 1.90 -5.66 5.95
CA VAL A 79 2.63 -6.36 7.00
C VAL A 79 1.74 -7.30 7.78
N ILE A 80 2.26 -8.48 8.05
CA ILE A 80 1.69 -9.46 8.97
C ILE A 80 2.73 -9.71 10.05
N CYS A 81 2.39 -9.47 11.30
CA CYS A 81 3.31 -9.67 12.41
C CYS A 81 2.66 -10.36 13.60
N GLY A 82 3.45 -11.21 14.27
CA GLY A 82 3.17 -11.75 15.58
C GLY A 82 3.85 -10.95 16.67
N GLU A 83 3.74 -11.40 17.90
CA GLU A 83 4.28 -10.75 19.08
C GLU A 83 5.79 -10.47 18.96
N ASN A 84 6.56 -11.45 18.46
CA ASN A 84 8.01 -11.43 18.47
C ASN A 84 8.63 -11.53 17.07
N LYS A 85 7.84 -11.42 16.01
CA LYS A 85 8.35 -11.53 14.64
C LYS A 85 7.44 -10.83 13.62
N VAL A 86 8.04 -10.32 12.58
CA VAL A 86 7.35 -10.08 11.29
C VAL A 86 7.19 -11.44 10.62
N THR A 87 5.99 -11.75 10.14
CA THR A 87 5.73 -12.99 9.38
C THR A 87 5.93 -12.76 7.89
N GLY A 88 5.60 -11.56 7.42
CA GLY A 88 5.84 -11.10 6.07
C GLY A 88 5.58 -9.61 5.95
N CYS A 89 6.35 -8.94 5.13
CA CYS A 89 6.15 -7.53 4.80
C CYS A 89 6.39 -7.33 3.31
N PHE A 90 5.49 -6.57 2.67
CA PHE A 90 5.56 -6.21 1.27
C PHE A 90 5.44 -4.70 1.16
N HIS A 91 6.31 -4.09 0.37
CA HIS A 91 6.25 -2.66 0.11
C HIS A 91 6.61 -2.38 -1.35
N ASP A 92 5.76 -1.65 -2.04
CA ASP A 92 5.95 -1.31 -3.44
C ASP A 92 5.41 0.08 -3.78
N MET A 93 5.99 0.64 -4.83
CA MET A 93 5.44 1.69 -5.66
C MET A 93 5.13 1.07 -7.02
N SER A 94 3.89 0.62 -7.21
CA SER A 94 3.52 -0.11 -8.44
C SER A 94 3.34 0.84 -9.62
N PRO A 95 3.99 0.59 -10.76
CA PRO A 95 3.91 1.47 -11.92
C PRO A 95 2.50 1.46 -12.53
N THR A 96 2.04 2.63 -12.95
CA THR A 96 0.73 2.82 -13.58
C THR A 96 0.81 3.35 -15.01
N GLN A 97 2.01 3.65 -15.49
CA GLN A 97 2.25 4.16 -16.83
C GLN A 97 3.51 3.53 -17.43
N PRO A 98 3.60 3.41 -18.76
CA PRO A 98 4.85 3.06 -19.43
C PRO A 98 5.91 4.13 -19.17
N GLY A 99 7.14 3.70 -18.92
CA GLY A 99 8.28 4.58 -18.64
C GLY A 99 8.53 4.80 -17.15
N GLU A 100 9.56 5.58 -16.85
CA GLU A 100 9.96 5.89 -15.50
C GLU A 100 9.17 7.11 -14.98
N HIS A 101 8.56 6.96 -13.82
CA HIS A 101 7.98 8.06 -13.08
C HIS A 101 8.98 8.55 -12.02
N PRO A 102 9.18 9.89 -11.81
CA PRO A 102 10.16 10.39 -10.85
C PRO A 102 10.01 9.80 -9.44
N THR A 103 8.78 9.59 -8.99
CA THR A 103 8.51 8.95 -7.68
C THR A 103 9.00 7.49 -7.65
N LEU A 104 8.92 6.74 -8.76
CA LEU A 104 9.47 5.38 -8.85
C LEU A 104 10.99 5.37 -8.78
N THR A 105 11.65 6.30 -9.45
CA THR A 105 13.11 6.45 -9.40
C THR A 105 13.57 6.76 -7.99
N LYS A 106 12.93 7.74 -7.32
CA LYS A 106 13.20 8.07 -5.91
C LYS A 106 12.99 6.88 -4.99
N PHE A 107 11.91 6.10 -5.21
CA PHE A 107 11.62 4.89 -4.45
C PHE A 107 12.71 3.83 -4.63
N SER A 108 13.05 3.52 -5.87
CA SER A 108 14.08 2.54 -6.22
C SER A 108 15.44 2.87 -5.58
N GLU A 109 15.89 4.12 -5.74
CA GLU A 109 17.13 4.60 -5.14
C GLU A 109 17.10 4.47 -3.62
N PHE A 110 16.01 4.89 -2.99
CA PHE A 110 15.88 4.86 -1.54
C PHE A 110 15.88 3.44 -0.97
N VAL A 111 15.06 2.54 -1.51
CA VAL A 111 14.97 1.17 -0.97
C VAL A 111 16.23 0.35 -1.22
N SER A 112 17.01 0.66 -2.26
CA SER A 112 18.27 -0.04 -2.57
C SER A 112 19.31 0.08 -1.46
N HIS A 113 19.23 1.14 -0.64
CA HIS A 113 20.12 1.32 0.51
C HIS A 113 19.86 0.33 1.66
N PHE A 114 18.65 -0.24 1.73
CA PHE A 114 18.21 -1.09 2.83
C PHE A 114 18.08 -2.55 2.44
N VAL A 115 17.65 -2.79 1.22
CA VAL A 115 17.36 -4.14 0.71
C VAL A 115 18.08 -4.34 -0.60
N PRO A 116 19.05 -5.27 -0.67
CA PRO A 116 19.63 -5.66 -1.95
C PRO A 116 18.54 -6.13 -2.89
N ALA A 117 18.61 -5.71 -4.16
CA ALA A 117 17.71 -6.21 -5.19
C ALA A 117 17.73 -7.75 -5.18
N ARG A 118 16.65 -8.35 -4.71
CA ARG A 118 16.48 -9.80 -4.74
C ARG A 118 15.60 -10.12 -5.93
N GLU A 119 16.15 -10.79 -6.92
CA GLU A 119 15.33 -11.45 -7.92
C GLU A 119 14.41 -12.46 -7.19
N ARG A 120 13.12 -12.20 -7.23
CA ARG A 120 12.12 -13.07 -6.68
C ARG A 120 11.31 -13.69 -7.82
N GLU A 121 11.12 -14.98 -7.77
CA GLU A 121 10.09 -15.60 -8.61
C GLU A 121 8.71 -15.21 -8.13
N LEU A 122 8.21 -14.09 -8.66
CA LEU A 122 6.82 -13.71 -8.50
C LEU A 122 5.95 -14.49 -9.49
N PRO A 123 4.71 -14.84 -9.12
CA PRO A 123 3.76 -15.41 -10.07
C PRO A 123 3.51 -14.42 -11.23
N PRO A 124 3.14 -14.91 -12.42
CA PRO A 124 2.99 -14.06 -13.61
C PRO A 124 2.11 -12.83 -13.38
N TRP A 125 0.97 -12.98 -12.71
CA TRP A 125 0.07 -11.89 -12.40
C TRP A 125 0.70 -10.79 -11.54
N ALA A 126 1.60 -11.17 -10.62
CA ALA A 126 2.29 -10.21 -9.75
C ALA A 126 3.38 -9.45 -10.51
N LYS A 127 4.12 -10.13 -11.41
CA LYS A 127 5.11 -9.48 -12.28
C LYS A 127 4.51 -8.42 -13.19
N GLU A 128 3.22 -8.53 -13.49
CA GLU A 128 2.52 -7.58 -14.36
C GLU A 128 2.15 -6.25 -13.68
N ILE A 129 2.13 -6.21 -12.35
CA ILE A 129 1.62 -5.06 -11.60
C ILE A 129 2.61 -4.48 -10.60
N PHE A 130 3.54 -5.27 -10.08
CA PHE A 130 4.53 -4.78 -9.13
C PHE A 130 5.79 -4.26 -9.83
N SER A 131 6.44 -3.30 -9.17
CA SER A 131 7.72 -2.80 -9.66
C SER A 131 8.83 -3.86 -9.49
N PRO A 132 9.91 -3.80 -10.29
CA PRO A 132 11.08 -4.64 -10.07
C PRO A 132 11.82 -4.33 -8.76
N HIS A 133 11.45 -3.24 -8.09
CA HIS A 133 12.06 -2.79 -6.84
C HIS A 133 11.22 -3.13 -5.60
N MET A 134 10.15 -3.91 -5.76
CA MET A 134 9.31 -4.31 -4.64
C MET A 134 10.13 -4.93 -3.51
N VAL A 135 9.99 -4.37 -2.32
CA VAL A 135 10.59 -4.90 -1.10
C VAL A 135 9.73 -6.04 -0.58
N VAL A 136 10.36 -7.17 -0.37
CA VAL A 136 9.71 -8.31 0.28
C VAL A 136 10.59 -8.83 1.39
N ALA A 137 10.12 -8.70 2.61
CA ALA A 137 10.73 -9.34 3.77
C ALA A 137 9.91 -10.59 4.14
N GLY A 138 10.62 -11.70 4.29
CA GLY A 138 10.07 -12.93 4.88
C GLY A 138 9.95 -12.81 6.40
N ALA A 139 9.82 -13.96 7.05
CA ALA A 139 9.76 -14.00 8.51
C ALA A 139 11.09 -13.53 9.12
N THR A 140 11.02 -12.49 9.96
CA THR A 140 12.18 -11.96 10.66
C THR A 140 11.88 -11.69 12.14
N LYS A 141 12.91 -11.87 12.99
CA LYS A 141 12.91 -11.46 14.40
C LYS A 141 13.91 -10.35 14.67
N ASP A 142 14.61 -9.89 13.64
CA ASP A 142 15.61 -8.84 13.75
C ASP A 142 14.93 -7.47 13.92
N GLU A 143 15.25 -6.80 15.02
CA GLU A 143 14.68 -5.49 15.34
C GLU A 143 15.17 -4.37 14.42
N LYS A 144 16.40 -4.47 13.92
CA LYS A 144 16.95 -3.50 13.00
C LYS A 144 16.29 -3.63 11.63
N GLU A 145 16.12 -4.87 11.14
CA GLU A 145 15.39 -5.13 9.90
C GLU A 145 13.94 -4.61 10.01
N THR A 146 13.25 -4.93 11.13
CA THR A 146 11.89 -4.42 11.40
C THR A 146 11.84 -2.89 11.40
N SER A 147 12.81 -2.24 12.04
CA SER A 147 12.87 -0.77 12.07
C SER A 147 13.12 -0.17 10.68
N ASN A 148 13.94 -0.82 9.86
CA ASN A 148 14.18 -0.41 8.48
C ASN A 148 12.89 -0.53 7.63
N LEU A 149 12.11 -1.62 7.79
CA LEU A 149 10.83 -1.79 7.08
C LEU A 149 9.84 -0.68 7.43
N VAL A 150 9.71 -0.36 8.72
CA VAL A 150 8.85 0.74 9.20
C VAL A 150 9.33 2.09 8.66
N TYR A 151 10.64 2.34 8.72
CA TYR A 151 11.22 3.58 8.21
C TYR A 151 10.98 3.75 6.71
N MET A 152 11.23 2.69 5.92
CA MET A 152 10.97 2.71 4.47
C MET A 152 9.50 2.99 4.18
N GLY A 153 8.59 2.32 4.88
CA GLY A 153 7.15 2.52 4.71
C GLY A 153 6.75 3.97 5.01
N LYS A 154 7.16 4.52 6.15
CA LYS A 154 6.85 5.91 6.56
C LYS A 154 7.40 6.94 5.58
N GLU A 155 8.67 6.83 5.23
CA GLU A 155 9.35 7.78 4.35
C GLU A 155 8.75 7.78 2.94
N ASN A 156 8.50 6.60 2.37
CA ASN A 156 7.92 6.50 1.04
C ASN A 156 6.44 6.94 1.01
N LEU A 157 5.69 6.70 2.09
CA LEU A 157 4.33 7.22 2.21
C LEU A 157 4.32 8.75 2.24
N PHE A 158 5.20 9.35 3.05
CA PHE A 158 5.35 10.80 3.11
C PHE A 158 5.72 11.40 1.75
N ARG A 159 6.70 10.82 1.06
CA ARG A 159 7.13 11.27 -0.27
C ARG A 159 6.02 11.14 -1.30
N TRP A 160 5.26 10.05 -1.26
CA TRP A 160 4.13 9.85 -2.16
C TRP A 160 3.09 10.98 -2.02
N PHE A 161 2.72 11.32 -0.77
CA PHE A 161 1.80 12.43 -0.53
C PHE A 161 2.42 13.79 -0.86
N GLN A 162 3.69 13.97 -0.59
CA GLN A 162 4.43 15.18 -0.93
C GLN A 162 4.45 15.42 -2.45
N ASP A 163 4.80 14.40 -3.23
CA ASP A 163 4.83 14.47 -4.68
C ASP A 163 3.43 14.66 -5.28
N ASN A 164 2.37 14.20 -4.61
CA ASN A 164 0.97 14.32 -5.04
C ASN A 164 0.25 15.59 -4.52
N SER A 165 0.83 16.35 -3.62
CA SER A 165 0.19 17.54 -3.06
C SER A 165 0.37 18.79 -3.94
N GLU A 166 -0.63 19.70 -3.92
CA GLU A 166 -0.54 20.96 -4.66
C GLU A 166 0.54 21.90 -4.12
N VAL A 167 0.85 21.79 -2.83
CA VAL A 167 1.83 22.63 -2.14
C VAL A 167 3.27 22.25 -2.48
N PHE A 168 3.49 20.98 -2.79
CA PHE A 168 4.80 20.39 -3.04
C PHE A 168 4.91 19.78 -4.43
N CYS A 169 4.03 20.16 -5.37
CA CYS A 169 4.10 19.64 -6.73
C CYS A 169 5.53 19.74 -7.27
N ASP A 170 6.14 18.61 -7.51
CA ASP A 170 7.27 18.55 -8.42
C ASP A 170 6.79 19.16 -9.74
N PRO A 171 7.50 20.17 -10.30
CA PRO A 171 7.13 20.77 -11.59
C PRO A 171 6.95 19.76 -12.72
N GLY A 172 7.42 18.52 -12.55
CA GLY A 172 7.22 17.40 -13.48
C GLY A 172 5.86 16.69 -13.35
N VAL A 173 5.08 16.94 -12.30
CA VAL A 173 3.74 16.34 -12.13
C VAL A 173 2.68 17.35 -12.57
N GLU A 174 2.60 17.60 -13.87
CA GLU A 174 1.55 18.42 -14.45
C GLU A 174 0.18 17.73 -14.34
N THR A 175 -0.87 18.54 -14.11
CA THR A 175 -2.25 18.03 -14.16
C THR A 175 -2.53 17.53 -15.56
N GLN A 176 -2.80 16.23 -15.70
CA GLN A 176 -3.08 15.59 -16.97
C GLN A 176 -4.45 16.02 -17.50
N THR A 177 -4.48 16.58 -18.70
CA THR A 177 -5.70 17.02 -19.39
C THR A 177 -5.99 16.20 -20.65
N ASP A 178 -5.04 15.40 -21.13
CA ASP A 178 -5.22 14.53 -22.30
C ASP A 178 -6.15 13.35 -21.94
N PRO A 179 -7.34 13.25 -22.54
CA PRO A 179 -8.28 12.18 -22.24
C PRO A 179 -7.72 10.78 -22.50
N LYS A 180 -6.82 10.64 -23.50
CA LYS A 180 -6.19 9.35 -23.81
C LYS A 180 -5.27 8.92 -22.65
N LYS A 181 -4.41 9.79 -22.18
CA LYS A 181 -3.50 9.48 -21.08
C LYS A 181 -4.24 9.20 -19.75
N ILE A 182 -5.34 9.93 -19.51
CA ILE A 182 -6.25 9.65 -18.38
C ILE A 182 -6.85 8.23 -18.52
N SER A 183 -7.34 7.88 -19.73
CA SER A 183 -7.87 6.55 -20.00
C SER A 183 -6.83 5.45 -19.84
N ASP A 184 -5.62 5.66 -20.34
CA ASP A 184 -4.51 4.70 -20.22
C ASP A 184 -4.15 4.47 -18.74
N TYR A 185 -4.15 5.53 -17.92
CA TYR A 185 -3.93 5.43 -16.47
C TYR A 185 -5.05 4.63 -15.78
N LEU A 186 -6.32 4.92 -16.09
CA LEU A 186 -7.46 4.18 -15.54
C LEU A 186 -7.44 2.70 -15.93
N GLN A 187 -7.01 2.35 -17.14
CA GLN A 187 -6.80 0.96 -17.54
C GLN A 187 -5.72 0.28 -16.72
N SER A 188 -4.63 0.98 -16.42
CA SER A 188 -3.56 0.45 -15.56
C SER A 188 -4.02 0.23 -14.13
N LEU A 189 -4.82 1.15 -13.57
CA LEU A 189 -5.45 0.97 -12.26
C LEU A 189 -6.38 -0.24 -12.26
N SER A 190 -7.22 -0.38 -13.29
CA SER A 190 -8.13 -1.53 -13.43
C SER A 190 -7.38 -2.84 -13.53
N LYS A 191 -6.30 -2.89 -14.31
CA LYS A 191 -5.41 -4.07 -14.40
C LYS A 191 -4.81 -4.42 -13.04
N TYR A 192 -4.27 -3.42 -12.33
CA TYR A 192 -3.72 -3.61 -10.98
C TYR A 192 -4.75 -4.21 -10.02
N CYS A 193 -5.93 -3.58 -9.94
CA CYS A 193 -6.99 -4.01 -9.03
C CYS A 193 -7.51 -5.42 -9.39
N THR A 194 -7.72 -5.71 -10.67
CA THR A 194 -8.12 -7.05 -11.13
C THR A 194 -7.11 -8.11 -10.72
N ASN A 195 -5.81 -7.85 -10.91
CA ASN A 195 -4.76 -8.78 -10.53
C ASN A 195 -4.65 -8.95 -9.01
N GLN A 196 -4.84 -7.87 -8.24
CA GLN A 196 -4.90 -7.96 -6.77
C GLN A 196 -6.11 -8.78 -6.27
N LEU A 197 -7.24 -8.69 -6.95
CA LEU A 197 -8.42 -9.53 -6.64
C LEU A 197 -8.15 -11.03 -6.90
N MET A 198 -7.30 -11.37 -7.86
CA MET A 198 -6.87 -12.77 -8.11
C MET A 198 -5.92 -13.31 -7.03
N ASN A 199 -5.34 -12.44 -6.19
CA ASN A 199 -4.48 -12.87 -5.09
C ASN A 199 -5.31 -13.52 -3.98
N THR A 200 -5.31 -14.85 -3.97
CA THR A 200 -6.04 -15.64 -2.97
C THR A 200 -5.34 -15.67 -1.62
N ASN A 201 -4.04 -15.38 -1.55
CA ASN A 201 -3.27 -15.49 -0.30
C ASN A 201 -3.78 -14.52 0.76
N SER A 202 -4.00 -13.26 0.42
CA SER A 202 -4.56 -12.26 1.36
C SER A 202 -5.96 -12.65 1.83
N LYS A 203 -6.83 -13.13 0.92
CA LYS A 203 -8.16 -13.63 1.25
C LYS A 203 -8.07 -14.78 2.26
N ASN A 204 -7.24 -15.78 1.98
CA ASN A 204 -7.10 -16.95 2.84
C ASN A 204 -6.56 -16.59 4.23
N VAL A 205 -5.60 -15.65 4.31
CA VAL A 205 -5.11 -15.15 5.60
C VAL A 205 -6.23 -14.51 6.40
N MET A 206 -7.02 -13.61 5.80
CA MET A 206 -8.12 -12.93 6.49
C MET A 206 -9.18 -13.91 7.01
N ILE A 207 -9.56 -14.91 6.20
CA ILE A 207 -10.49 -15.99 6.62
C ILE A 207 -9.88 -16.82 7.76
N SER A 208 -8.60 -17.17 7.66
CA SER A 208 -7.92 -17.91 8.74
C SER A 208 -7.85 -17.15 10.06
N LEU A 209 -7.92 -15.82 9.99
CA LEU A 209 -8.01 -14.94 11.16
C LEU A 209 -9.44 -14.82 11.73
N GLY A 210 -10.43 -15.42 11.06
CA GLY A 210 -11.81 -15.52 11.56
C GLY A 210 -12.78 -14.51 10.96
N LEU A 211 -12.39 -13.85 9.86
CA LEU A 211 -13.32 -13.02 9.12
C LEU A 211 -14.19 -13.91 8.20
N GLU A 212 -15.48 -13.58 8.09
CA GLU A 212 -16.42 -14.25 7.22
C GLU A 212 -16.03 -14.08 5.74
N GLU A 213 -16.12 -15.15 4.95
CA GLU A 213 -15.68 -15.17 3.56
C GLU A 213 -16.38 -14.12 2.68
N ASP A 214 -17.69 -13.99 2.85
CA ASP A 214 -18.49 -13.01 2.11
C ASP A 214 -18.07 -11.59 2.44
N TYR A 215 -17.80 -11.31 3.73
CA TYR A 215 -17.28 -10.02 4.16
C TYR A 215 -15.89 -9.73 3.52
N VAL A 216 -14.97 -10.69 3.56
CA VAL A 216 -13.63 -10.54 2.96
C VAL A 216 -13.73 -10.30 1.47
N THR A 217 -14.64 -10.99 0.79
CA THR A 217 -14.85 -10.82 -0.65
C THR A 217 -15.34 -9.41 -1.00
N GLU A 218 -16.34 -8.91 -0.29
CA GLU A 218 -16.87 -7.56 -0.49
C GLU A 218 -15.86 -6.48 -0.06
N PHE A 219 -15.13 -6.72 1.04
CA PHE A 219 -14.04 -5.82 1.46
C PHE A 219 -12.97 -5.68 0.39
N LYS A 220 -12.49 -6.79 -0.19
CA LYS A 220 -11.48 -6.74 -1.27
C LYS A 220 -11.96 -5.96 -2.49
N LYS A 221 -13.22 -6.09 -2.90
CA LYS A 221 -13.79 -5.30 -4.00
C LYS A 221 -13.80 -3.80 -3.68
N ARG A 222 -14.05 -3.43 -2.43
CA ARG A 222 -13.98 -2.03 -1.99
C ARG A 222 -12.55 -1.50 -1.92
N GLN A 223 -11.59 -2.35 -1.56
CA GLN A 223 -10.17 -2.01 -1.47
C GLN A 223 -9.55 -1.80 -2.86
N PHE A 224 -10.02 -2.52 -3.86
CA PHE A 224 -9.56 -2.48 -5.25
C PHE A 224 -10.74 -2.13 -6.18
N PRO A 225 -11.15 -0.85 -6.23
CA PRO A 225 -12.42 -0.45 -6.81
C PRO A 225 -12.41 -0.24 -8.34
N TYR A 226 -11.27 -0.43 -9.03
CA TYR A 226 -11.13 -0.20 -10.48
C TYR A 226 -11.32 -1.46 -11.32
#